data_bccb8a4e39e8690a9f23e47595ceb1c1
#
_entry.id   bccb8a4e39e8690a9f23e47595ceb1c1
#
_cell.length_a   1.000
_cell.length_b   1.000
_cell.length_c   1.000
_cell.angle_alpha   90.00
_cell.angle_beta   90.00
_cell.angle_gamma   90.00
#
_symmetry.space_group_name_H-M   'P 1'
#
loop_
_entity.id
_entity.type
_entity.pdbx_description
1 polymer ?
#
loop_
_entity_poly.entity_id
_entity_poly.type
_entity_poly.pdbx_seq_one_letter_code
_entity_poly.pdbx_strand_id
1 'polypeptide(L)'
;MSKKATSENSSKKQNIGFIFLDEIHHINHFITIAIALAKTNKVSILTFPSKHIYLKDSLKRLNGENVILEELTTKTFRAFTDQLKKRAFPRKTFWMKKNKNYLLSSFDALVFTDYIHHTLYKYRKNEKKPSFIYFAHGLAGRAYAYKKDLLDFDLHLITGIFFHNQLKKRGLLSKQNILCGYPKMDAIKNQIKKTYFNNKNPVVLYNPHFTPPFSSWHHHGLEVLEFFYNNTDYNLIFAPHINLFAKKGKEKKEAIPKKFFEAKNIHIDLGSIESVNMTYPTQANIYLGDVSSQVYEFIITPRPCIFINSENISFKKDSNYRFWQCGEVINTVKTLDKALQNIKLNFQEFKPIQEYIKEENIYSEEGSTATQRAVKTINTHLDNLK
;
A
#
# COMPACT_ATOMS: atom_id res chain seq x y z
N MET A 1 -53.99 26.95 5.24
CA MET A 1 -52.79 26.54 4.45
C MET A 1 -51.56 26.73 5.32
N SER A 2 -51.13 25.64 5.98
CA SER A 2 -49.95 25.65 6.88
C SER A 2 -48.70 25.24 6.08
N LYS A 3 -47.77 26.14 5.91
CA LYS A 3 -46.44 25.89 5.36
C LYS A 3 -45.66 25.04 6.37
N LYS A 4 -45.50 23.75 6.12
CA LYS A 4 -44.49 22.92 6.76
C LYS A 4 -43.12 23.39 6.28
N ALA A 5 -42.40 24.11 7.16
CA ALA A 5 -40.98 24.35 6.99
C ALA A 5 -40.24 23.04 7.16
N THR A 6 -39.66 22.52 6.08
CA THR A 6 -38.67 21.45 6.11
C THR A 6 -37.40 22.02 6.70
N SER A 7 -37.13 21.74 7.97
CA SER A 7 -35.84 22.02 8.60
C SER A 7 -34.81 21.08 7.92
N GLU A 8 -34.01 21.62 7.01
CA GLU A 8 -32.76 21.02 6.63
C GLU A 8 -31.86 20.94 7.88
N ASN A 9 -31.78 19.76 8.44
CA ASN A 9 -30.82 19.44 9.48
C ASN A 9 -29.42 19.52 8.86
N SER A 10 -28.78 20.70 8.88
CA SER A 10 -27.40 20.86 8.49
C SER A 10 -26.55 20.09 9.51
N SER A 11 -26.22 18.84 9.19
CA SER A 11 -25.30 18.04 10.01
C SER A 11 -24.00 18.83 10.20
N LYS A 12 -23.62 19.07 11.45
CA LYS A 12 -22.38 19.79 11.80
C LYS A 12 -21.20 19.10 11.12
N LYS A 13 -20.46 19.84 10.28
CA LYS A 13 -19.25 19.34 9.61
C LYS A 13 -18.26 18.79 10.64
N GLN A 14 -17.77 17.56 10.41
CA GLN A 14 -16.76 16.93 11.26
C GLN A 14 -15.35 17.37 10.85
N ASN A 15 -14.43 17.44 11.80
CA ASN A 15 -13.00 17.65 11.55
C ASN A 15 -12.28 16.31 11.52
N ILE A 16 -11.76 15.90 10.37
CA ILE A 16 -11.14 14.59 10.16
C ILE A 16 -9.68 14.78 9.76
N GLY A 17 -8.76 14.22 10.54
CA GLY A 17 -7.31 14.29 10.28
C GLY A 17 -6.76 12.94 9.76
N PHE A 18 -6.08 12.98 8.62
CA PHE A 18 -5.33 11.82 8.09
C PHE A 18 -3.86 11.98 8.47
N ILE A 19 -3.32 11.03 9.24
CA ILE A 19 -1.91 11.06 9.65
C ILE A 19 -1.04 10.49 8.53
N PHE A 20 -0.22 11.36 7.93
CA PHE A 20 0.72 10.99 6.87
C PHE A 20 2.14 11.43 7.22
N LEU A 21 3.02 10.48 7.55
CA LEU A 21 4.38 10.74 8.00
C LEU A 21 5.43 10.17 7.03
N ASP A 22 5.47 10.75 5.82
CA ASP A 22 6.50 10.58 4.79
C ASP A 22 6.70 9.15 4.25
N GLU A 23 5.62 8.39 4.13
CA GLU A 23 5.65 7.08 3.48
C GLU A 23 4.80 7.12 2.20
N ILE A 24 5.43 7.49 1.08
CA ILE A 24 4.75 7.77 -0.21
C ILE A 24 3.83 6.64 -0.69
N HIS A 25 4.16 5.38 -0.36
CA HIS A 25 3.34 4.23 -0.70
C HIS A 25 1.99 4.20 0.04
N HIS A 26 1.81 4.97 1.13
CA HIS A 26 0.53 5.07 1.83
C HIS A 26 -0.48 5.98 1.13
N ILE A 27 -0.02 6.94 0.31
CA ILE A 27 -0.87 8.00 -0.25
C ILE A 27 -2.08 7.43 -1.00
N ASN A 28 -1.86 6.49 -1.90
CA ASN A 28 -2.93 5.92 -2.72
C ASN A 28 -3.96 5.09 -1.91
N HIS A 29 -3.66 4.73 -0.67
CA HIS A 29 -4.59 3.99 0.17
C HIS A 29 -5.64 4.88 0.83
N PHE A 30 -5.35 6.17 1.08
CA PHE A 30 -6.26 7.06 1.79
C PHE A 30 -6.72 8.28 0.99
N ILE A 31 -6.02 8.67 -0.07
CA ILE A 31 -6.24 9.96 -0.74
C ILE A 31 -7.66 10.11 -1.30
N THR A 32 -8.22 9.09 -1.92
CA THR A 32 -9.59 9.13 -2.47
C THR A 32 -10.63 9.23 -1.36
N ILE A 33 -10.38 8.58 -0.22
CA ILE A 33 -11.24 8.68 0.96
C ILE A 33 -11.20 10.11 1.51
N ALA A 34 -9.99 10.69 1.67
CA ALA A 34 -9.82 12.05 2.14
C ALA A 34 -10.55 13.07 1.24
N ILE A 35 -10.37 12.95 -0.07
CA ILE A 35 -11.03 13.82 -1.07
C ILE A 35 -12.56 13.67 -1.01
N ALA A 36 -13.06 12.46 -0.93
CA ALA A 36 -14.51 12.23 -0.91
C ALA A 36 -15.14 12.71 0.41
N LEU A 37 -14.48 12.53 1.56
CA LEU A 37 -14.92 13.09 2.84
C LEU A 37 -14.88 14.63 2.86
N ALA A 38 -13.92 15.25 2.16
CA ALA A 38 -13.79 16.71 2.10
C ALA A 38 -14.96 17.41 1.38
N LYS A 39 -15.83 16.68 0.72
CA LYS A 39 -17.06 17.22 0.10
C LYS A 39 -18.08 17.68 1.16
N THR A 40 -18.10 17.01 2.31
CA THR A 40 -19.12 17.26 3.36
C THR A 40 -18.51 17.60 4.72
N ASN A 41 -17.21 17.36 4.92
CA ASN A 41 -16.50 17.58 6.18
C ASN A 41 -15.29 18.49 5.99
N LYS A 42 -14.68 18.93 7.10
CA LYS A 42 -13.36 19.54 7.09
C LYS A 42 -12.32 18.44 7.20
N VAL A 43 -11.49 18.27 6.16
CA VAL A 43 -10.50 17.18 6.11
C VAL A 43 -9.11 17.74 5.97
N SER A 44 -8.21 17.29 6.84
CA SER A 44 -6.80 17.67 6.84
C SER A 44 -5.91 16.44 6.68
N ILE A 45 -4.88 16.56 5.85
CA ILE A 45 -3.74 15.63 5.83
C ILE A 45 -2.65 16.23 6.70
N LEU A 46 -2.33 15.56 7.81
CA LEU A 46 -1.44 16.03 8.87
C LEU A 46 -0.06 15.42 8.70
N THR A 47 0.94 16.24 8.46
CA THR A 47 2.30 15.80 8.16
C THR A 47 3.33 16.79 8.69
N PHE A 48 4.62 16.49 8.51
CA PHE A 48 5.69 17.46 8.77
C PHE A 48 6.08 18.20 7.49
N PRO A 49 6.70 19.41 7.59
CA PRO A 49 7.08 20.20 6.43
C PRO A 49 8.00 19.43 5.47
N SER A 50 7.59 19.34 4.21
CA SER A 50 8.36 18.72 3.12
C SER A 50 7.80 19.19 1.77
N LYS A 51 8.48 18.87 0.68
CA LYS A 51 7.99 19.21 -0.67
C LYS A 51 6.67 18.49 -0.99
N HIS A 52 6.48 17.26 -0.50
CA HIS A 52 5.29 16.42 -0.72
C HIS A 52 4.83 16.36 -2.17
N ILE A 53 5.76 16.29 -3.13
CA ILE A 53 5.48 16.41 -4.57
C ILE A 53 4.38 15.43 -4.99
N TYR A 54 4.56 14.15 -4.70
CA TYR A 54 3.59 13.13 -5.14
C TYR A 54 2.22 13.30 -4.48
N LEU A 55 2.15 13.73 -3.20
CA LEU A 55 0.89 13.99 -2.53
C LEU A 55 0.15 15.17 -3.19
N LYS A 56 0.85 16.28 -3.42
CA LYS A 56 0.30 17.49 -4.05
C LYS A 56 -0.17 17.21 -5.49
N ASP A 57 0.64 16.49 -6.26
CA ASP A 57 0.28 16.08 -7.63
C ASP A 57 -0.94 15.12 -7.64
N SER A 58 -1.01 14.21 -6.67
CA SER A 58 -2.13 13.29 -6.55
C SER A 58 -3.42 14.01 -6.14
N LEU A 59 -3.37 14.97 -5.21
CA LEU A 59 -4.51 15.83 -4.86
C LEU A 59 -5.00 16.59 -6.09
N LYS A 60 -4.10 17.24 -6.82
CA LYS A 60 -4.44 17.97 -8.06
C LYS A 60 -5.08 17.06 -9.11
N ARG A 61 -4.47 15.91 -9.39
CA ARG A 61 -4.96 14.94 -10.39
C ARG A 61 -6.35 14.38 -10.07
N LEU A 62 -6.67 14.28 -8.77
CA LEU A 62 -7.93 13.70 -8.27
C LEU A 62 -8.97 14.75 -7.85
N ASN A 63 -8.75 16.04 -8.17
CA ASN A 63 -9.61 17.17 -7.81
C ASN A 63 -9.83 17.27 -6.29
N GLY A 64 -8.73 17.25 -5.54
CA GLY A 64 -8.70 17.24 -4.08
C GLY A 64 -8.39 18.59 -3.45
N GLU A 65 -8.76 19.71 -4.07
CA GLU A 65 -8.47 21.08 -3.62
C GLU A 65 -9.13 21.41 -2.27
N ASN A 66 -10.21 20.71 -1.92
CA ASN A 66 -10.90 20.91 -0.63
C ASN A 66 -10.19 20.19 0.55
N VAL A 67 -9.17 19.40 0.29
CA VAL A 67 -8.37 18.74 1.34
C VAL A 67 -7.26 19.68 1.80
N ILE A 68 -7.20 19.94 3.09
CA ILE A 68 -6.21 20.85 3.69
C ILE A 68 -4.92 20.05 3.95
N LEU A 69 -3.79 20.54 3.45
CA LEU A 69 -2.47 19.98 3.81
C LEU A 69 -1.90 20.80 4.98
N GLU A 70 -1.84 20.19 6.17
CA GLU A 70 -1.31 20.81 7.37
C GLU A 70 0.09 20.27 7.70
N GLU A 71 1.09 21.13 7.51
CA GLU A 71 2.49 20.82 7.81
C GLU A 71 2.83 21.28 9.24
N LEU A 72 2.75 20.36 10.21
CA LEU A 72 2.99 20.65 11.62
C LEU A 72 4.49 20.54 11.96
N THR A 73 5.06 21.62 12.42
CA THR A 73 6.48 21.69 12.80
C THR A 73 6.73 21.08 14.17
N THR A 74 7.95 20.62 14.40
CA THR A 74 8.44 20.22 15.72
C THR A 74 9.64 21.08 16.09
N LYS A 75 9.57 21.69 17.28
CA LYS A 75 10.70 22.50 17.77
C LYS A 75 11.96 21.67 18.05
N THR A 76 13.00 22.28 18.01
CA THR A 76 14.41 22.19 17.71
C THR A 76 15.32 21.39 18.67
N PHE A 77 14.93 20.97 19.88
CA PHE A 77 15.90 20.33 20.78
C PHE A 77 16.38 18.95 20.25
N ARG A 78 15.68 18.37 19.29
CA ARG A 78 16.09 17.16 18.57
C ARG A 78 16.87 17.43 17.30
N ALA A 79 16.89 18.67 16.82
CA ALA A 79 17.61 19.00 15.60
C ALA A 79 19.10 18.60 15.68
N PHE A 80 19.73 18.74 16.85
CA PHE A 80 21.12 18.33 17.05
C PHE A 80 21.32 16.81 16.90
N THR A 81 20.51 16.00 17.59
CA THR A 81 20.62 14.52 17.47
C THR A 81 20.13 13.98 16.14
N ASP A 82 19.18 14.64 15.50
CA ASP A 82 18.71 14.28 14.17
C ASP A 82 19.70 14.71 13.09
N GLN A 83 20.40 15.83 13.26
CA GLN A 83 21.54 16.26 12.42
C GLN A 83 22.70 15.29 12.52
N LEU A 84 23.13 14.91 13.73
CA LEU A 84 24.18 13.91 13.96
C LEU A 84 23.84 12.57 13.28
N LYS A 85 22.58 12.17 13.27
CA LYS A 85 22.09 10.95 12.60
C LYS A 85 21.73 11.17 11.14
N LYS A 86 22.02 12.33 10.57
CA LYS A 86 21.68 12.71 9.18
C LYS A 86 20.20 12.44 8.84
N ARG A 87 19.28 12.76 9.76
CA ARG A 87 17.85 12.61 9.54
C ARG A 87 17.29 13.89 8.93
N ALA A 88 16.57 13.74 7.81
CA ALA A 88 15.87 14.84 7.17
C ALA A 88 14.61 15.27 7.96
N PHE A 89 13.99 14.32 8.68
CA PHE A 89 12.71 14.54 9.37
C PHE A 89 12.75 14.07 10.83
N PRO A 90 11.88 14.61 11.70
CA PRO A 90 11.74 14.12 13.06
C PRO A 90 11.25 12.66 13.06
N ARG A 91 11.55 11.91 14.13
CA ARG A 91 10.97 10.56 14.28
C ARG A 91 9.46 10.66 14.43
N LYS A 92 8.72 9.74 13.81
CA LYS A 92 7.24 9.69 13.84
C LYS A 92 6.69 9.82 15.27
N THR A 93 7.18 9.01 16.20
CA THR A 93 6.76 9.05 17.61
C THR A 93 7.05 10.38 18.31
N PHE A 94 8.16 11.04 17.96
CA PHE A 94 8.49 12.36 18.49
C PHE A 94 7.54 13.43 17.95
N TRP A 95 7.29 13.44 16.64
CA TRP A 95 6.35 14.34 16.00
C TRP A 95 4.94 14.21 16.60
N MET A 96 4.45 12.98 16.73
CA MET A 96 3.15 12.67 17.36
C MET A 96 3.07 13.20 18.80
N LYS A 97 4.11 12.95 19.62
CA LYS A 97 4.16 13.41 21.00
C LYS A 97 4.17 14.93 21.11
N LYS A 98 4.87 15.62 20.23
CA LYS A 98 4.96 17.09 20.25
C LYS A 98 3.66 17.77 19.81
N ASN A 99 2.95 17.17 18.88
CA ASN A 99 1.69 17.70 18.35
C ASN A 99 0.45 17.09 19.04
N LYS A 100 0.63 16.26 20.09
CA LYS A 100 -0.46 15.48 20.70
C LYS A 100 -1.66 16.30 21.13
N ASN A 101 -1.46 17.49 21.74
CA ASN A 101 -2.55 18.33 22.21
C ASN A 101 -3.41 18.80 21.03
N TYR A 102 -2.79 19.32 19.97
CA TYR A 102 -3.49 19.72 18.76
C TYR A 102 -4.23 18.52 18.13
N LEU A 103 -3.55 17.40 17.95
CA LEU A 103 -4.12 16.20 17.32
C LEU A 103 -5.32 15.65 18.11
N LEU A 104 -5.26 15.69 19.45
CA LEU A 104 -6.31 15.13 20.30
C LEU A 104 -7.47 16.08 20.59
N SER A 105 -7.28 17.41 20.43
CA SER A 105 -8.32 18.41 20.76
C SER A 105 -9.02 19.00 19.53
N SER A 106 -8.38 18.97 18.35
CA SER A 106 -8.89 19.70 17.17
C SER A 106 -9.65 18.83 16.18
N PHE A 107 -9.63 17.51 16.36
CA PHE A 107 -10.26 16.59 15.42
C PHE A 107 -11.35 15.73 16.08
N ASP A 108 -12.40 15.43 15.32
CA ASP A 108 -13.43 14.46 15.69
C ASP A 108 -12.97 13.03 15.40
N ALA A 109 -12.12 12.85 14.38
CA ALA A 109 -11.49 11.57 14.05
C ALA A 109 -10.05 11.77 13.52
N LEU A 110 -9.21 10.76 13.81
CA LEU A 110 -7.88 10.61 13.23
C LEU A 110 -7.78 9.28 12.49
N VAL A 111 -7.42 9.33 11.22
CA VAL A 111 -7.28 8.17 10.33
C VAL A 111 -5.81 7.80 10.21
N PHE A 112 -5.51 6.52 10.42
CA PHE A 112 -4.16 5.97 10.41
C PHE A 112 -4.05 4.87 9.35
N THR A 113 -2.94 4.86 8.63
CA THR A 113 -2.56 3.78 7.71
C THR A 113 -1.37 2.96 8.21
N ASP A 114 -0.86 3.30 9.41
CA ASP A 114 0.27 2.64 10.08
C ASP A 114 0.02 2.54 11.60
N TYR A 115 0.74 1.67 12.30
CA TYR A 115 0.63 1.41 13.75
C TYR A 115 1.39 2.44 14.61
N ILE A 116 1.17 3.73 14.36
CA ILE A 116 1.82 4.81 15.13
C ILE A 116 0.89 5.46 16.16
N HIS A 117 -0.38 5.07 16.19
CA HIS A 117 -1.44 5.62 17.06
C HIS A 117 -1.15 5.44 18.55
N HIS A 118 -0.45 4.38 18.97
CA HIS A 118 -0.14 4.10 20.37
C HIS A 118 0.57 5.25 21.09
N THR A 119 1.27 6.10 20.34
CA THR A 119 1.88 7.32 20.90
C THR A 119 0.84 8.34 21.37
N LEU A 120 -0.31 8.43 20.71
CA LEU A 120 -1.42 9.31 21.08
C LEU A 120 -2.41 8.61 22.02
N TYR A 121 -2.65 7.32 21.82
CA TYR A 121 -3.64 6.53 22.55
C TYR A 121 -3.54 6.70 24.07
N LYS A 122 -2.35 6.64 24.63
CA LYS A 122 -2.09 6.82 26.07
C LYS A 122 -2.40 8.24 26.61
N TYR A 123 -2.55 9.23 25.74
CA TYR A 123 -2.94 10.60 26.10
C TYR A 123 -4.40 10.92 25.77
N ARG A 124 -5.10 9.99 25.13
CA ARG A 124 -6.51 10.13 24.79
C ARG A 124 -7.36 9.99 26.05
N LYS A 125 -7.87 11.12 26.56
CA LYS A 125 -8.68 11.17 27.79
C LYS A 125 -10.14 10.80 27.55
N ASN A 126 -10.66 11.14 26.37
CA ASN A 126 -12.03 10.84 25.96
C ASN A 126 -12.01 9.65 25.02
N GLU A 127 -12.68 8.54 25.38
CA GLU A 127 -12.74 7.34 24.52
C GLU A 127 -13.53 7.53 23.23
N LYS A 128 -14.38 8.57 23.16
CA LYS A 128 -15.19 8.85 21.96
C LYS A 128 -14.51 9.79 20.98
N LYS A 129 -13.68 10.75 21.45
CA LYS A 129 -13.09 11.79 20.60
C LYS A 129 -11.61 12.06 20.95
N PRO A 130 -10.75 12.24 19.92
CA PRO A 130 -11.01 11.88 18.52
C PRO A 130 -11.18 10.38 18.35
N SER A 131 -12.09 9.94 17.48
CA SER A 131 -12.19 8.54 17.10
C SER A 131 -10.93 8.12 16.32
N PHE A 132 -10.35 6.97 16.66
CA PHE A 132 -9.21 6.41 15.95
C PHE A 132 -9.69 5.40 14.92
N ILE A 133 -9.44 5.71 13.65
CA ILE A 133 -9.86 4.91 12.50
C ILE A 133 -8.63 4.32 11.84
N TYR A 134 -8.63 3.03 11.58
CA TYR A 134 -7.53 2.34 10.91
C TYR A 134 -7.93 1.85 9.53
N PHE A 135 -7.02 2.03 8.59
CA PHE A 135 -7.07 1.46 7.26
C PHE A 135 -5.68 0.97 6.83
N ALA A 136 -5.54 -0.32 6.53
CA ALA A 136 -4.25 -0.91 6.21
C ALA A 136 -3.66 -0.37 4.89
N HIS A 137 -2.36 -0.09 4.88
CA HIS A 137 -1.60 0.30 3.68
C HIS A 137 -1.12 -0.91 2.88
N GLY A 138 -1.99 -1.82 2.57
CA GLY A 138 -1.69 -3.01 1.77
C GLY A 138 -2.69 -4.13 2.01
N LEU A 139 -2.63 -5.13 1.13
CA LEU A 139 -3.46 -6.32 1.26
C LEU A 139 -2.81 -7.26 2.28
N ALA A 140 -3.61 -7.72 3.24
CA ALA A 140 -3.16 -8.59 4.30
C ALA A 140 -2.82 -10.01 3.78
N GLY A 141 -1.89 -10.66 4.45
CA GLY A 141 -1.51 -12.03 4.12
C GLY A 141 -0.32 -12.53 4.92
N ARG A 142 0.47 -11.63 5.51
CA ARG A 142 1.66 -11.99 6.30
C ARG A 142 1.48 -11.72 7.79
N ALA A 143 2.25 -12.43 8.62
CA ALA A 143 2.17 -12.40 10.08
C ALA A 143 2.25 -10.99 10.69
N TYR A 144 3.01 -10.08 10.09
CA TYR A 144 3.19 -8.71 10.61
C TYR A 144 1.89 -7.87 10.63
N ALA A 145 0.86 -8.26 9.87
CA ALA A 145 -0.43 -7.57 9.83
C ALA A 145 -1.31 -7.84 11.06
N TYR A 146 -0.98 -8.88 11.86
CA TYR A 146 -1.81 -9.34 12.98
C TYR A 146 -1.24 -8.87 14.32
N LYS A 147 -1.52 -7.61 14.69
CA LYS A 147 -1.03 -6.99 15.92
C LYS A 147 -2.16 -6.69 16.89
N LYS A 148 -1.89 -6.83 18.20
CA LYS A 148 -2.82 -6.46 19.27
C LYS A 148 -3.19 -4.97 19.22
N ASP A 149 -2.32 -4.13 18.68
CA ASP A 149 -2.55 -2.68 18.49
C ASP A 149 -3.82 -2.36 17.67
N LEU A 150 -4.33 -3.33 16.89
CA LEU A 150 -5.61 -3.19 16.16
C LEU A 150 -6.80 -3.00 17.09
N LEU A 151 -6.73 -3.49 18.34
CA LEU A 151 -7.79 -3.35 19.34
C LEU A 151 -7.92 -1.92 19.88
N ASP A 152 -6.92 -1.07 19.67
CA ASP A 152 -6.92 0.33 20.10
C ASP A 152 -7.77 1.23 19.19
N PHE A 153 -8.16 0.74 18.00
CA PHE A 153 -8.95 1.51 17.05
C PHE A 153 -10.45 1.37 17.31
N ASP A 154 -11.19 2.48 17.18
CA ASP A 154 -12.64 2.50 17.32
C ASP A 154 -13.33 1.94 16.08
N LEU A 155 -12.75 2.19 14.89
CA LEU A 155 -13.22 1.70 13.61
C LEU A 155 -12.05 1.14 12.79
N HIS A 156 -12.21 -0.07 12.26
CA HIS A 156 -11.28 -0.69 11.32
C HIS A 156 -11.96 -0.93 9.97
N LEU A 157 -11.44 -0.30 8.92
CA LEU A 157 -11.85 -0.51 7.54
C LEU A 157 -11.04 -1.65 6.95
N ILE A 158 -11.68 -2.78 6.68
CA ILE A 158 -11.04 -4.03 6.29
C ILE A 158 -11.12 -4.23 4.78
N THR A 159 -10.01 -4.62 4.15
CA THR A 159 -9.91 -4.76 2.70
C THR A 159 -10.68 -5.94 2.12
N GLY A 160 -10.75 -7.09 2.82
CA GLY A 160 -11.41 -8.30 2.33
C GLY A 160 -11.71 -9.31 3.42
N ILE A 161 -12.51 -10.31 3.06
CA ILE A 161 -13.03 -11.32 3.98
C ILE A 161 -11.91 -12.19 4.58
N PHE A 162 -10.86 -12.48 3.82
CA PHE A 162 -9.71 -13.22 4.33
C PHE A 162 -9.12 -12.52 5.56
N PHE A 163 -8.82 -11.23 5.46
CA PHE A 163 -8.23 -10.48 6.57
C PHE A 163 -9.17 -10.40 7.77
N HIS A 164 -10.45 -10.13 7.52
CA HIS A 164 -11.48 -10.14 8.56
C HIS A 164 -11.51 -11.47 9.33
N ASN A 165 -11.57 -12.60 8.62
CA ASN A 165 -11.61 -13.93 9.23
C ASN A 165 -10.35 -14.25 10.02
N GLN A 166 -9.17 -13.83 9.52
CA GLN A 166 -7.91 -13.99 10.22
C GLN A 166 -7.85 -13.16 11.52
N LEU A 167 -8.38 -11.94 11.51
CA LEU A 167 -8.50 -11.10 12.72
C LEU A 167 -9.48 -11.69 13.72
N LYS A 168 -10.66 -12.15 13.25
CA LYS A 168 -11.67 -12.81 14.09
C LYS A 168 -11.09 -14.03 14.79
N LYS A 169 -10.42 -14.91 14.04
CA LYS A 169 -9.79 -16.14 14.59
C LYS A 169 -8.76 -15.83 15.68
N ARG A 170 -8.10 -14.66 15.63
CA ARG A 170 -7.07 -14.23 16.58
C ARG A 170 -7.60 -13.33 17.70
N GLY A 171 -8.90 -13.00 17.71
CA GLY A 171 -9.45 -12.03 18.67
C GLY A 171 -8.92 -10.60 18.48
N LEU A 172 -8.62 -10.21 17.24
CA LEU A 172 -8.00 -8.91 16.90
C LEU A 172 -8.95 -7.96 16.16
N LEU A 173 -10.25 -8.24 16.16
CA LEU A 173 -11.24 -7.31 15.61
C LEU A 173 -11.41 -6.12 16.55
N SER A 174 -11.31 -4.91 16.02
CA SER A 174 -11.64 -3.67 16.72
C SER A 174 -13.13 -3.59 17.09
N LYS A 175 -13.51 -2.61 17.93
CA LYS A 175 -14.92 -2.42 18.39
C LYS A 175 -15.90 -2.38 17.22
N GLN A 176 -15.56 -1.65 16.16
CA GLN A 176 -16.26 -1.66 14.88
C GLN A 176 -15.33 -2.04 13.76
N ASN A 177 -15.79 -2.91 12.88
CA ASN A 177 -15.00 -3.36 11.73
C ASN A 177 -15.94 -3.61 10.55
N ILE A 178 -15.57 -3.06 9.39
CA ILE A 178 -16.39 -3.09 8.18
C ILE A 178 -15.54 -3.45 6.97
N LEU A 179 -16.05 -4.33 6.13
CA LEU A 179 -15.48 -4.64 4.84
C LEU A 179 -15.69 -3.44 3.90
N CYS A 180 -14.62 -2.83 3.42
CA CYS A 180 -14.69 -1.69 2.52
C CYS A 180 -14.02 -1.92 1.15
N GLY A 181 -13.15 -2.93 1.01
CA GLY A 181 -12.38 -3.18 -0.20
C GLY A 181 -11.06 -2.40 -0.23
N TYR A 182 -10.54 -2.11 -1.42
CA TYR A 182 -9.19 -1.59 -1.61
C TYR A 182 -9.17 -0.24 -2.34
N PRO A 183 -9.24 0.92 -1.64
CA PRO A 183 -9.34 2.26 -2.22
C PRO A 183 -8.18 2.66 -3.12
N LYS A 184 -7.01 2.01 -2.99
CA LYS A 184 -5.88 2.22 -3.92
C LYS A 184 -6.29 1.98 -5.37
N MET A 185 -7.22 1.05 -5.63
CA MET A 185 -7.74 0.80 -6.98
C MET A 185 -8.52 2.01 -7.53
N ASP A 186 -9.28 2.68 -6.68
CA ASP A 186 -10.02 3.88 -7.08
C ASP A 186 -9.05 5.04 -7.38
N ALA A 187 -7.95 5.14 -6.61
CA ALA A 187 -6.94 6.18 -6.80
C ALA A 187 -6.18 6.09 -8.12
N ILE A 188 -6.05 4.88 -8.69
CA ILE A 188 -5.27 4.63 -9.90
C ILE A 188 -6.12 4.39 -11.15
N LYS A 189 -7.45 4.34 -11.03
CA LYS A 189 -8.36 3.96 -12.11
C LYS A 189 -8.13 4.71 -13.44
N ASN A 190 -7.73 5.98 -13.37
CA ASN A 190 -7.48 6.83 -14.53
C ASN A 190 -5.98 7.17 -14.69
N GLN A 191 -5.08 6.28 -14.24
CA GLN A 191 -3.66 6.51 -14.38
C GLN A 191 -3.21 6.33 -15.83
N ILE A 192 -2.39 7.28 -16.31
CA ILE A 192 -1.85 7.24 -17.67
C ILE A 192 -0.85 6.09 -17.78
N LYS A 193 -1.05 5.22 -18.78
CA LYS A 193 -0.10 4.18 -19.11
C LYS A 193 1.14 4.81 -19.77
N LYS A 194 2.32 4.40 -19.31
CA LYS A 194 3.60 4.79 -19.89
C LYS A 194 4.14 3.69 -20.78
N THR A 195 4.81 4.08 -21.86
CA THR A 195 5.52 3.14 -22.73
C THR A 195 6.98 3.10 -22.32
N TYR A 196 7.47 1.93 -21.92
CA TYR A 196 8.87 1.73 -21.52
C TYR A 196 9.70 1.08 -22.63
N PHE A 197 9.08 0.42 -23.58
CA PHE A 197 9.73 -0.36 -24.63
C PHE A 197 9.17 -0.02 -26.01
N ASN A 198 10.02 -0.07 -27.04
CA ASN A 198 9.66 0.23 -28.43
C ASN A 198 9.18 -0.99 -29.20
N ASN A 199 9.03 -2.14 -28.54
CA ASN A 199 8.55 -3.39 -29.12
C ASN A 199 7.28 -3.88 -28.41
N LYS A 200 6.67 -4.98 -28.90
CA LYS A 200 5.45 -5.57 -28.34
C LYS A 200 5.71 -6.88 -27.56
N ASN A 201 6.96 -7.16 -27.21
CA ASN A 201 7.29 -8.37 -26.47
C ASN A 201 6.65 -8.36 -25.08
N PRO A 202 6.28 -9.54 -24.53
CA PRO A 202 5.69 -9.60 -23.21
C PRO A 202 6.58 -8.95 -22.16
N VAL A 203 5.96 -8.19 -21.26
CA VAL A 203 6.66 -7.50 -20.17
C VAL A 203 6.60 -8.34 -18.91
N VAL A 204 7.77 -8.67 -18.38
CA VAL A 204 7.94 -9.32 -17.09
C VAL A 204 8.26 -8.26 -16.03
N LEU A 205 7.52 -8.24 -14.92
CA LEU A 205 7.83 -7.42 -13.76
C LEU A 205 8.62 -8.25 -12.75
N TYR A 206 9.89 -7.93 -12.55
CA TYR A 206 10.68 -8.52 -11.48
C TYR A 206 10.66 -7.61 -10.24
N ASN A 207 10.00 -8.09 -9.16
CA ASN A 207 9.76 -7.33 -7.94
C ASN A 207 10.25 -8.09 -6.69
N PRO A 208 11.57 -8.20 -6.47
CA PRO A 208 12.11 -8.86 -5.28
C PRO A 208 11.91 -8.04 -4.01
N HIS A 209 11.75 -8.75 -2.88
CA HIS A 209 11.64 -8.18 -1.53
C HIS A 209 13.00 -7.58 -1.07
N PHE A 210 12.98 -6.77 -0.03
CA PHE A 210 14.20 -6.12 0.50
C PHE A 210 14.84 -6.85 1.69
N THR A 211 14.11 -7.77 2.34
CA THR A 211 14.62 -8.51 3.51
C THR A 211 15.29 -9.79 3.05
N PRO A 212 16.58 -10.04 3.37
CA PRO A 212 17.35 -11.15 2.82
C PRO A 212 16.65 -12.52 2.86
N PRO A 213 16.04 -12.99 3.97
CA PRO A 213 15.38 -14.30 3.99
C PRO A 213 14.17 -14.44 3.06
N PHE A 214 13.66 -13.31 2.53
CA PHE A 214 12.49 -13.28 1.66
C PHE A 214 12.81 -12.78 0.26
N SER A 215 14.07 -12.45 -0.02
CA SER A 215 14.48 -11.76 -1.23
C SER A 215 15.23 -12.67 -2.17
N SER A 216 14.72 -12.85 -3.37
CA SER A 216 15.43 -13.54 -4.46
C SER A 216 16.60 -12.70 -5.01
N TRP A 217 16.64 -11.41 -4.73
CA TRP A 217 17.70 -10.52 -5.22
C TRP A 217 19.09 -10.95 -4.76
N HIS A 218 19.25 -11.25 -3.47
CA HIS A 218 20.57 -11.54 -2.89
C HIS A 218 21.23 -12.81 -3.45
N HIS A 219 20.45 -13.77 -3.93
CA HIS A 219 20.95 -15.03 -4.48
C HIS A 219 20.92 -15.06 -6.01
N HIS A 220 19.89 -14.48 -6.61
CA HIS A 220 19.58 -14.66 -8.03
C HIS A 220 19.38 -13.35 -8.82
N GLY A 221 19.46 -12.18 -8.17
CA GLY A 221 19.09 -10.91 -8.81
C GLY A 221 19.89 -10.61 -10.07
N LEU A 222 21.22 -10.76 -10.03
CA LEU A 222 22.06 -10.53 -11.21
C LEU A 222 21.87 -11.63 -12.26
N GLU A 223 21.61 -12.88 -11.87
CA GLU A 223 21.30 -13.97 -12.82
C GLU A 223 19.99 -13.70 -13.56
N VAL A 224 18.97 -13.16 -12.89
CA VAL A 224 17.71 -12.74 -13.53
C VAL A 224 17.96 -11.62 -14.53
N LEU A 225 18.73 -10.58 -14.16
CA LEU A 225 19.07 -9.49 -15.08
C LEU A 225 19.86 -10.02 -16.30
N GLU A 226 20.82 -10.91 -16.08
CA GLU A 226 21.61 -11.53 -17.15
C GLU A 226 20.76 -12.38 -18.08
N PHE A 227 19.81 -13.15 -17.52
CA PHE A 227 18.85 -13.95 -18.31
C PHE A 227 18.09 -13.08 -19.30
N PHE A 228 17.49 -11.97 -18.82
CA PHE A 228 16.72 -11.06 -19.69
C PHE A 228 17.62 -10.21 -20.60
N TYR A 229 18.85 -9.92 -20.22
CA TYR A 229 19.81 -9.25 -21.09
C TYR A 229 20.12 -10.10 -22.35
N ASN A 230 20.24 -11.42 -22.16
CA ASN A 230 20.54 -12.37 -23.22
C ASN A 230 19.28 -12.92 -23.94
N ASN A 231 18.09 -12.72 -23.38
CA ASN A 231 16.81 -13.15 -23.95
C ASN A 231 15.94 -11.96 -24.31
N THR A 232 15.94 -11.58 -25.58
CA THR A 232 15.21 -10.43 -26.10
C THR A 232 13.74 -10.71 -26.48
N ASP A 233 13.25 -11.93 -26.31
CA ASP A 233 11.85 -12.31 -26.54
C ASP A 233 10.91 -11.70 -25.49
N TYR A 234 11.50 -11.26 -24.37
CA TYR A 234 10.80 -10.60 -23.27
C TYR A 234 11.40 -9.24 -22.96
N ASN A 235 10.54 -8.33 -22.49
CA ASN A 235 10.96 -7.10 -21.84
C ASN A 235 10.95 -7.31 -20.32
N LEU A 236 11.91 -6.72 -19.62
CA LEU A 236 11.99 -6.76 -18.16
C LEU A 236 11.76 -5.36 -17.57
N ILE A 237 10.81 -5.23 -16.66
CA ILE A 237 10.78 -4.14 -15.68
C ILE A 237 11.37 -4.68 -14.39
N PHE A 238 12.56 -4.24 -14.03
CA PHE A 238 13.15 -4.50 -12.72
C PHE A 238 12.77 -3.39 -11.76
N ALA A 239 11.72 -3.62 -10.97
CA ALA A 239 11.22 -2.68 -9.98
C ALA A 239 11.14 -3.38 -8.62
N PRO A 240 12.24 -3.49 -7.88
CA PRO A 240 12.29 -4.13 -6.57
C PRO A 240 11.50 -3.34 -5.54
N HIS A 241 11.24 -3.96 -4.38
CA HIS A 241 10.68 -3.24 -3.25
C HIS A 241 11.50 -1.98 -2.95
N ILE A 242 10.86 -0.83 -2.79
CA ILE A 242 11.49 0.49 -2.66
C ILE A 242 12.57 0.57 -1.56
N ASN A 243 12.51 -0.30 -0.59
CA ASN A 243 13.50 -0.36 0.49
C ASN A 243 14.77 -1.16 0.13
N LEU A 244 14.80 -1.91 -0.97
CA LEU A 244 15.95 -2.77 -1.31
C LEU A 244 17.21 -1.94 -1.55
N PHE A 245 17.14 -0.92 -2.39
CA PHE A 245 18.23 0.01 -2.68
C PHE A 245 18.18 1.28 -1.82
N ALA A 246 17.28 1.34 -0.84
CA ALA A 246 17.24 2.38 0.18
C ALA A 246 18.05 1.96 1.42
N LYS A 247 18.15 2.87 2.39
CA LYS A 247 18.90 2.65 3.64
C LYS A 247 18.52 1.36 4.39
N LYS A 248 17.28 0.91 4.30
CA LYS A 248 16.77 -0.31 4.99
C LYS A 248 17.31 -1.58 4.36
N GLY A 249 17.36 -1.67 3.03
CA GLY A 249 17.80 -2.86 2.29
C GLY A 249 19.32 -2.93 2.12
N LYS A 250 20.02 -1.79 2.26
CA LYS A 250 21.50 -1.66 2.19
C LYS A 250 22.12 -1.97 0.82
N GLU A 251 21.34 -2.35 -0.18
CA GLU A 251 21.87 -2.56 -1.53
C GLU A 251 22.29 -1.24 -2.16
N LYS A 252 23.29 -1.31 -3.04
CA LYS A 252 23.82 -0.15 -3.74
C LYS A 252 23.55 -0.27 -5.24
N LYS A 253 23.18 0.85 -5.85
CA LYS A 253 22.95 0.91 -7.30
C LYS A 253 24.18 0.47 -8.11
N GLU A 254 25.37 0.75 -7.59
CA GLU A 254 26.66 0.42 -8.20
C GLU A 254 26.91 -1.09 -8.26
N ALA A 255 26.18 -1.90 -7.49
CA ALA A 255 26.22 -3.36 -7.61
C ALA A 255 25.58 -3.89 -8.90
N ILE A 256 24.79 -3.06 -9.59
CA ILE A 256 24.14 -3.40 -10.85
C ILE A 256 25.03 -2.98 -12.01
N PRO A 257 25.54 -3.91 -12.84
CA PRO A 257 26.35 -3.59 -14.02
C PRO A 257 25.65 -2.61 -14.98
N LYS A 258 26.44 -1.65 -15.52
CA LYS A 258 25.93 -0.59 -16.43
C LYS A 258 25.20 -1.13 -17.64
N LYS A 259 25.63 -2.28 -18.20
CA LYS A 259 25.02 -2.90 -19.39
C LYS A 259 23.51 -3.11 -19.23
N PHE A 260 23.01 -3.39 -18.02
CA PHE A 260 21.61 -3.60 -17.78
C PHE A 260 20.78 -2.30 -17.82
N PHE A 261 21.36 -1.15 -17.44
CA PHE A 261 20.73 0.16 -17.60
C PHE A 261 20.68 0.63 -19.06
N GLU A 262 21.55 0.11 -19.90
CA GLU A 262 21.70 0.48 -21.31
C GLU A 262 20.93 -0.47 -22.23
N ALA A 263 20.45 -1.59 -21.72
CA ALA A 263 19.72 -2.61 -22.46
C ALA A 263 18.35 -2.10 -22.91
N LYS A 264 18.00 -2.29 -24.20
CA LYS A 264 16.74 -1.80 -24.80
C LYS A 264 15.50 -2.54 -24.30
N ASN A 265 15.67 -3.76 -23.80
CA ASN A 265 14.60 -4.62 -23.28
C ASN A 265 14.56 -4.68 -21.73
N ILE A 266 15.37 -3.88 -21.03
CA ILE A 266 15.38 -3.81 -19.56
C ILE A 266 15.11 -2.38 -19.12
N HIS A 267 14.10 -2.18 -18.29
CA HIS A 267 13.83 -0.93 -17.59
C HIS A 267 14.09 -1.14 -16.10
N ILE A 268 14.99 -0.35 -15.51
CA ILE A 268 15.37 -0.44 -14.09
C ILE A 268 14.83 0.76 -13.33
N ASP A 269 13.99 0.50 -12.32
CA ASP A 269 13.48 1.49 -11.39
C ASP A 269 13.74 1.07 -9.94
N LEU A 270 14.67 1.76 -9.28
CA LEU A 270 15.11 1.43 -7.92
C LEU A 270 14.32 2.15 -6.81
N GLY A 271 13.12 2.65 -7.10
CA GLY A 271 12.26 3.23 -6.08
C GLY A 271 11.64 4.58 -6.43
N SER A 272 11.26 4.81 -7.68
CA SER A 272 10.46 5.95 -8.08
C SER A 272 8.99 5.83 -7.60
N ILE A 273 8.20 6.84 -7.91
CA ILE A 273 6.76 6.86 -7.63
C ILE A 273 6.05 5.71 -8.37
N GLU A 274 6.53 5.32 -9.54
CA GLU A 274 5.95 4.25 -10.37
C GLU A 274 6.07 2.87 -9.72
N SER A 275 7.09 2.67 -8.88
CA SER A 275 7.23 1.45 -8.07
C SER A 275 6.15 1.28 -6.99
N VAL A 276 5.44 2.37 -6.60
CA VAL A 276 4.47 2.32 -5.48
C VAL A 276 3.03 2.63 -5.91
N ASN A 277 2.83 3.18 -7.10
CA ASN A 277 1.51 3.62 -7.57
C ASN A 277 0.82 2.62 -8.49
N MET A 278 1.27 1.37 -8.54
CA MET A 278 0.78 0.28 -9.39
C MET A 278 1.03 0.45 -10.90
N THR A 279 1.84 1.40 -11.34
CA THR A 279 2.15 1.56 -12.76
C THR A 279 2.69 0.26 -13.35
N TYR A 280 3.68 -0.35 -12.73
CA TYR A 280 4.28 -1.59 -13.22
C TYR A 280 3.35 -2.81 -13.09
N PRO A 281 2.72 -3.08 -11.93
CA PRO A 281 1.76 -4.18 -11.81
C PRO A 281 0.61 -4.13 -12.82
N THR A 282 0.16 -2.93 -13.24
CA THR A 282 -0.95 -2.81 -14.20
C THR A 282 -0.52 -3.00 -15.66
N GLN A 283 0.76 -2.83 -15.98
CA GLN A 283 1.27 -2.87 -17.35
C GLN A 283 2.02 -4.16 -17.71
N ALA A 284 2.57 -4.87 -16.72
CA ALA A 284 3.27 -6.11 -16.96
C ALA A 284 2.32 -7.26 -17.33
N ASN A 285 2.80 -8.18 -18.17
CA ASN A 285 2.09 -9.38 -18.58
C ASN A 285 2.33 -10.55 -17.63
N ILE A 286 3.53 -10.63 -17.04
CA ILE A 286 4.01 -11.71 -16.19
C ILE A 286 4.60 -11.08 -14.93
N TYR A 287 4.31 -11.67 -13.76
CA TYR A 287 4.96 -11.33 -12.50
C TYR A 287 6.09 -12.33 -12.22
N LEU A 288 7.26 -11.82 -11.89
CA LEU A 288 8.38 -12.58 -11.36
C LEU A 288 8.76 -11.98 -10.01
N GLY A 289 8.86 -12.79 -8.97
CA GLY A 289 9.21 -12.26 -7.65
C GLY A 289 9.40 -13.34 -6.61
N ASP A 290 9.29 -12.92 -5.36
CA ASP A 290 9.48 -13.76 -4.20
C ASP A 290 8.40 -13.52 -3.14
N VAL A 291 8.72 -12.89 -1.98
CA VAL A 291 7.77 -12.67 -0.88
C VAL A 291 7.33 -11.20 -0.83
N SER A 292 6.53 -10.76 -1.81
CA SER A 292 6.00 -9.41 -1.88
C SER A 292 4.47 -9.41 -1.93
N SER A 293 3.83 -8.56 -1.11
CA SER A 293 2.38 -8.35 -1.18
C SER A 293 1.92 -7.66 -2.47
N GLN A 294 2.83 -7.13 -3.28
CA GLN A 294 2.51 -6.50 -4.56
C GLN A 294 1.93 -7.50 -5.57
N VAL A 295 2.18 -8.80 -5.38
CA VAL A 295 1.55 -9.84 -6.20
C VAL A 295 0.02 -9.81 -6.08
N TYR A 296 -0.54 -9.50 -4.91
CA TYR A 296 -2.00 -9.36 -4.78
C TYR A 296 -2.55 -8.20 -5.62
N GLU A 297 -1.77 -7.13 -5.77
CA GLU A 297 -2.12 -6.01 -6.67
C GLU A 297 -1.99 -6.41 -8.14
N PHE A 298 -1.01 -7.25 -8.47
CA PHE A 298 -0.82 -7.76 -9.83
C PHE A 298 -1.96 -8.67 -10.27
N ILE A 299 -2.41 -9.61 -9.42
CA ILE A 299 -3.48 -10.58 -9.72
C ILE A 299 -4.90 -10.02 -9.61
N ILE A 300 -5.09 -8.72 -9.36
CA ILE A 300 -6.41 -8.07 -9.46
C ILE A 300 -7.03 -8.35 -10.84
N THR A 301 -6.21 -8.36 -11.88
CA THR A 301 -6.51 -8.99 -13.16
C THR A 301 -5.67 -10.25 -13.26
N PRO A 302 -6.25 -11.46 -13.23
CA PRO A 302 -5.50 -12.70 -13.25
C PRO A 302 -4.53 -12.79 -14.43
N ARG A 303 -3.25 -13.04 -14.12
CA ARG A 303 -2.14 -13.10 -15.07
C ARG A 303 -1.04 -14.02 -14.54
N PRO A 304 -0.20 -14.57 -15.45
CA PRO A 304 0.87 -15.48 -15.05
C PRO A 304 1.81 -14.92 -13.99
N CYS A 305 2.15 -15.78 -13.00
CA CYS A 305 3.12 -15.48 -11.94
C CYS A 305 4.15 -16.59 -11.85
N ILE A 306 5.41 -16.22 -11.61
CA ILE A 306 6.52 -17.11 -11.28
C ILE A 306 7.14 -16.61 -9.97
N PHE A 307 7.38 -17.51 -9.03
CA PHE A 307 8.00 -17.21 -7.74
C PHE A 307 9.34 -17.91 -7.59
N ILE A 308 10.35 -17.19 -7.12
CA ILE A 308 11.70 -17.73 -6.90
C ILE A 308 11.83 -18.11 -5.42
N ASN A 309 11.95 -19.39 -5.15
CA ASN A 309 12.21 -19.97 -3.83
C ASN A 309 13.73 -20.10 -3.59
N SER A 310 14.39 -18.96 -3.35
CA SER A 310 15.84 -18.88 -3.21
C SER A 310 16.42 -19.73 -2.07
N GLU A 311 15.63 -19.92 -1.01
CA GLU A 311 16.04 -20.65 0.20
C GLU A 311 15.59 -22.10 0.21
N ASN A 312 14.98 -22.61 -0.87
CA ASN A 312 14.44 -23.97 -1.00
C ASN A 312 13.53 -24.38 0.17
N ILE A 313 12.74 -23.43 0.68
CA ILE A 313 11.88 -23.66 1.85
C ILE A 313 10.64 -24.47 1.51
N SER A 314 10.12 -25.17 2.53
CA SER A 314 8.80 -25.80 2.46
C SER A 314 7.71 -24.77 2.76
N PHE A 315 7.12 -24.17 1.73
CA PHE A 315 6.23 -23.01 1.82
C PHE A 315 4.73 -23.34 1.94
N LYS A 316 4.29 -24.53 1.57
CA LYS A 316 2.85 -24.88 1.40
C LYS A 316 2.01 -24.68 2.67
N LYS A 317 2.60 -24.78 3.87
CA LYS A 317 1.93 -24.62 5.15
C LYS A 317 2.19 -23.25 5.83
N ASP A 318 3.04 -22.40 5.25
CA ASP A 318 3.38 -21.09 5.81
C ASP A 318 2.51 -19.99 5.18
N SER A 319 1.74 -19.31 6.03
CA SER A 319 0.85 -18.23 5.61
C SER A 319 1.57 -17.03 4.97
N ASN A 320 2.87 -16.86 5.23
CA ASN A 320 3.66 -15.81 4.59
C ASN A 320 3.83 -16.02 3.08
N TYR A 321 3.66 -17.24 2.61
CA TYR A 321 3.83 -17.64 1.21
C TYR A 321 2.51 -18.02 0.53
N ARG A 322 1.36 -17.66 1.13
CA ARG A 322 0.03 -17.99 0.60
C ARG A 322 -0.12 -17.62 -0.89
N PHE A 323 0.41 -16.49 -1.30
CA PHE A 323 0.33 -16.01 -2.68
C PHE A 323 1.19 -16.78 -3.68
N TRP A 324 2.12 -17.65 -3.24
CA TRP A 324 2.84 -18.56 -4.13
C TRP A 324 1.92 -19.63 -4.75
N GLN A 325 0.73 -19.80 -4.22
CA GLN A 325 -0.33 -20.60 -4.86
C GLN A 325 -0.84 -19.98 -6.17
N CYS A 326 -0.54 -18.69 -6.42
CA CYS A 326 -0.98 -17.96 -7.60
C CYS A 326 -0.13 -18.20 -8.85
N GLY A 327 0.93 -19.01 -8.77
CA GLY A 327 1.83 -19.22 -9.89
C GLY A 327 2.84 -20.34 -9.67
N GLU A 328 3.66 -20.56 -10.67
CA GLU A 328 4.73 -21.55 -10.63
C GLU A 328 5.84 -21.13 -9.67
N VAL A 329 6.35 -22.06 -8.87
CA VAL A 329 7.48 -21.83 -7.96
C VAL A 329 8.72 -22.55 -8.50
N ILE A 330 9.78 -21.78 -8.75
CA ILE A 330 11.08 -22.29 -9.21
C ILE A 330 12.13 -22.06 -8.12
N ASN A 331 13.12 -22.96 -8.02
CA ASN A 331 14.18 -22.87 -7.03
C ASN A 331 15.48 -22.25 -7.58
N THR A 332 15.57 -22.06 -8.89
CA THR A 332 16.77 -21.55 -9.57
C THR A 332 16.39 -20.83 -10.87
N VAL A 333 17.17 -19.81 -11.24
CA VAL A 333 17.00 -19.08 -12.51
C VAL A 333 17.25 -19.97 -13.73
N LYS A 334 18.03 -21.05 -13.58
CA LYS A 334 18.27 -22.03 -14.68
C LYS A 334 16.98 -22.63 -15.22
N THR A 335 15.92 -22.72 -14.44
CA THR A 335 14.62 -23.23 -14.85
C THR A 335 13.65 -22.15 -15.34
N LEU A 336 14.05 -20.86 -15.29
CA LEU A 336 13.19 -19.73 -15.65
C LEU A 336 12.77 -19.78 -17.12
N ASP A 337 13.67 -20.15 -18.03
CA ASP A 337 13.35 -20.27 -19.46
C ASP A 337 12.22 -21.27 -19.69
N LYS A 338 12.32 -22.47 -19.10
CA LYS A 338 11.28 -23.49 -19.19
C LYS A 338 9.95 -23.01 -18.61
N ALA A 339 9.98 -22.30 -17.46
CA ALA A 339 8.78 -21.75 -16.85
C ALA A 339 8.11 -20.70 -17.74
N LEU A 340 8.89 -19.82 -18.40
CA LEU A 340 8.38 -18.83 -19.34
C LEU A 340 7.81 -19.45 -20.62
N GLN A 341 8.45 -20.47 -21.19
CA GLN A 341 7.96 -21.21 -22.37
C GLN A 341 6.60 -21.86 -22.11
N ASN A 342 6.39 -22.43 -20.92
CA ASN A 342 5.14 -23.07 -20.52
C ASN A 342 4.13 -22.14 -19.86
N ILE A 343 4.42 -20.86 -19.76
CA ILE A 343 3.69 -19.89 -18.92
C ILE A 343 2.18 -19.83 -19.21
N LYS A 344 1.79 -19.90 -20.49
CA LYS A 344 0.38 -19.86 -20.90
C LYS A 344 -0.37 -21.13 -20.51
N LEU A 345 0.28 -22.29 -20.62
CA LEU A 345 -0.31 -23.58 -20.25
C LEU A 345 -0.47 -23.67 -18.74
N ASN A 346 0.61 -23.40 -18.00
CA ASN A 346 0.62 -23.45 -16.53
C ASN A 346 -0.37 -22.47 -15.92
N PHE A 347 -0.56 -21.30 -16.53
CA PHE A 347 -1.49 -20.29 -16.04
C PHE A 347 -2.94 -20.77 -15.97
N GLN A 348 -3.38 -21.71 -16.81
CA GLN A 348 -4.75 -22.25 -16.76
C GLN A 348 -5.06 -22.91 -15.40
N GLU A 349 -4.07 -23.53 -14.77
CA GLU A 349 -4.21 -24.13 -13.44
C GLU A 349 -4.27 -23.10 -12.32
N PHE A 350 -3.52 -21.99 -12.46
CA PHE A 350 -3.42 -20.94 -11.44
C PHE A 350 -4.53 -19.90 -11.51
N LYS A 351 -5.16 -19.71 -12.67
CA LYS A 351 -6.19 -18.68 -12.86
C LYS A 351 -7.36 -18.79 -11.87
N PRO A 352 -7.99 -19.95 -11.67
CA PRO A 352 -9.07 -20.09 -10.68
C PRO A 352 -8.62 -19.78 -9.25
N ILE A 353 -7.36 -20.14 -8.91
CA ILE A 353 -6.78 -19.85 -7.59
C ILE A 353 -6.57 -18.35 -7.41
N GLN A 354 -6.10 -17.65 -8.44
CA GLN A 354 -5.94 -16.21 -8.41
C GLN A 354 -7.27 -15.48 -8.25
N GLU A 355 -8.31 -15.92 -8.96
CA GLU A 355 -9.67 -15.39 -8.86
C GLU A 355 -10.21 -15.55 -7.42
N TYR A 356 -10.10 -16.73 -6.85
CA TYR A 356 -10.48 -17.01 -5.47
C TYR A 356 -9.71 -16.14 -4.46
N ILE A 357 -8.38 -16.08 -4.57
CA ILE A 357 -7.53 -15.27 -3.67
C ILE A 357 -7.85 -13.78 -3.80
N LYS A 358 -8.11 -13.27 -5.00
CA LYS A 358 -8.53 -11.89 -5.23
C LYS A 358 -9.85 -11.59 -4.51
N GLU A 359 -10.87 -12.43 -4.67
CA GLU A 359 -12.19 -12.26 -4.04
C GLU A 359 -12.11 -12.28 -2.52
N GLU A 360 -11.29 -13.16 -1.95
CA GLU A 360 -11.07 -13.19 -0.50
C GLU A 360 -10.33 -11.95 0.03
N ASN A 361 -9.35 -11.42 -0.73
CA ASN A 361 -8.51 -10.32 -0.28
C ASN A 361 -9.13 -8.93 -0.51
N ILE A 362 -9.99 -8.79 -1.52
CA ILE A 362 -10.57 -7.51 -1.92
C ILE A 362 -12.08 -7.62 -1.96
N TYR A 363 -12.72 -7.08 -0.93
CA TYR A 363 -14.17 -6.97 -0.90
C TYR A 363 -14.65 -6.02 -2.00
N SER A 364 -15.62 -6.47 -2.77
CA SER A 364 -16.31 -5.68 -3.79
C SER A 364 -17.82 -5.83 -3.62
N GLU A 365 -18.53 -4.78 -3.98
CA GLU A 365 -19.97 -4.71 -3.99
C GLU A 365 -20.41 -3.97 -5.25
N GLU A 366 -21.37 -4.53 -5.97
CA GLU A 366 -21.86 -3.93 -7.20
C GLU A 366 -22.44 -2.53 -6.95
N GLY A 367 -22.19 -1.61 -7.87
CA GLY A 367 -22.70 -0.23 -7.77
C GLY A 367 -21.94 0.68 -6.80
N SER A 368 -20.95 0.16 -6.03
CA SER A 368 -20.17 0.99 -5.09
C SER A 368 -18.67 0.76 -5.20
N THR A 369 -17.88 1.85 -5.06
CA THR A 369 -16.42 1.77 -4.97
C THR A 369 -15.96 1.57 -3.52
N ALA A 370 -14.73 1.11 -3.33
CA ALA A 370 -14.13 0.99 -2.00
C ALA A 370 -14.09 2.33 -1.27
N THR A 371 -13.79 3.41 -1.97
CA THR A 371 -13.84 4.78 -1.45
C THR A 371 -15.24 5.16 -0.95
N GLN A 372 -16.29 4.89 -1.73
CA GLN A 372 -17.66 5.21 -1.33
C GLN A 372 -18.09 4.45 -0.08
N ARG A 373 -17.76 3.15 0.01
CA ARG A 373 -18.05 2.34 1.20
C ARG A 373 -17.32 2.84 2.43
N ALA A 374 -16.02 3.17 2.30
CA ALA A 374 -15.23 3.73 3.39
C ALA A 374 -15.80 5.07 3.88
N VAL A 375 -16.15 5.97 2.98
CA VAL A 375 -16.74 7.30 3.30
C VAL A 375 -18.08 7.16 4.01
N LYS A 376 -18.99 6.31 3.47
CA LYS A 376 -20.28 6.02 4.11
C LYS A 376 -20.08 5.51 5.54
N THR A 377 -19.17 4.55 5.71
CA THR A 377 -18.87 3.95 7.02
C THR A 377 -18.33 4.97 8.01
N ILE A 378 -17.35 5.80 7.59
CA ILE A 378 -16.76 6.84 8.45
C ILE A 378 -17.84 7.85 8.88
N ASN A 379 -18.64 8.36 7.96
CA ASN A 379 -19.69 9.33 8.27
C ASN A 379 -20.71 8.73 9.25
N THR A 380 -21.21 7.52 8.97
CA THR A 380 -22.16 6.82 9.88
C THR A 380 -21.55 6.59 11.27
N HIS A 381 -20.27 6.17 11.33
CA HIS A 381 -19.57 5.99 12.60
C HIS A 381 -19.50 7.29 13.40
N LEU A 382 -19.12 8.41 12.77
CA LEU A 382 -19.00 9.72 13.43
C LEU A 382 -20.36 10.32 13.83
N ASP A 383 -21.42 10.06 13.07
CA ASP A 383 -22.77 10.50 13.44
C ASP A 383 -23.29 9.75 14.68
N ASN A 384 -22.93 8.49 14.85
CA ASN A 384 -23.29 7.68 16.03
C ASN A 384 -22.49 8.08 17.31
N LEU A 385 -21.46 8.92 17.20
CA LEU A 385 -20.69 9.41 18.35
C LEU A 385 -21.20 10.77 18.89
N LYS A 386 -22.17 11.37 18.21
CA LYS A 386 -22.85 12.60 18.65
C LYS A 386 -23.86 12.30 19.74
#